data_1b9a878b9f8edbd1c7919cd1a19e3ff7
#
_entry.id   1b9a878b9f8edbd1c7919cd1a19e3ff7
#
_cell.length_a   1.000
_cell.length_b   1.000
_cell.length_c   1.000
_cell.angle_alpha   90.00
_cell.angle_beta   90.00
_cell.angle_gamma   90.00
#
_symmetry.space_group_name_H-M   'P 1'
#
loop_
_entity.id
_entity.type
_entity.pdbx_description
1 polymer ?
#
loop_
_entity_poly.entity_id
_entity_poly.type
_entity_poly.pdbx_seq_one_letter_code
_entity_poly.pdbx_strand_id
1 'polypeptide(L)'
;MQQIINDFFKICKLQDDVVVNETTINGVTFNIVYMSQLVDIKKFNFEIKPSINSTNYKELSKQFLGICNPITDISEKNLDFLLYSGKVLIFFSDGYYYQFEFAEKPKRSISESILDPEDPMASRDALIEDLSDNLTLIKRRLKTNALQVRKYQLGLLNKTECAVLFINKFYDRFSLSKVLDGLSSIKQDAITSINDLYCLYQIDSLLPQVFNTSS
;
A
#
# COMPACT_ATOMS: atom_id res chain seq x y z
N MET A 1 24.73 2.44 5.59
CA MET A 1 23.67 1.46 5.90
C MET A 1 22.57 2.08 6.75
N GLN A 2 22.83 2.58 7.95
CA GLN A 2 21.81 3.22 8.80
C GLN A 2 21.11 4.42 8.15
N GLN A 3 21.81 5.20 7.35
CA GLN A 3 21.22 6.33 6.62
C GLN A 3 20.21 5.86 5.58
N ILE A 4 20.48 4.80 4.84
CA ILE A 4 19.54 4.21 3.85
C ILE A 4 18.26 3.75 4.54
N ILE A 5 18.37 3.11 5.70
CA ILE A 5 17.21 2.64 6.48
C ILE A 5 16.39 3.84 6.99
N ASN A 6 17.06 4.88 7.48
CA ASN A 6 16.38 6.09 7.95
C ASN A 6 15.65 6.82 6.81
N ASP A 7 16.26 6.89 5.64
CA ASP A 7 15.65 7.50 4.46
C ASP A 7 14.49 6.63 3.94
N PHE A 8 14.63 5.31 3.95
CA PHE A 8 13.55 4.37 3.67
C PHE A 8 12.35 4.57 4.63
N PHE A 9 12.58 4.67 5.95
CA PHE A 9 11.52 4.94 6.92
C PHE A 9 10.83 6.29 6.67
N LYS A 10 11.58 7.34 6.29
CA LYS A 10 10.99 8.64 5.95
C LYS A 10 10.06 8.54 4.74
N ILE A 11 10.50 7.86 3.68
CA ILE A 11 9.70 7.65 2.48
C ILE A 11 8.45 6.83 2.80
N CYS A 12 8.59 5.75 3.57
CA CYS A 12 7.47 4.92 4.01
C CYS A 12 6.42 5.70 4.81
N LYS A 13 6.85 6.59 5.72
CA LYS A 13 5.94 7.43 6.53
C LYS A 13 5.15 8.46 5.71
N LEU A 14 5.55 8.74 4.48
CA LEU A 14 4.81 9.63 3.57
C LEU A 14 3.66 8.91 2.86
N GLN A 15 3.53 7.59 3.01
CA GLN A 15 2.50 6.78 2.36
C GLN A 15 1.46 6.34 3.38
N ASP A 16 0.18 6.60 3.10
CA ASP A 16 -0.93 6.33 4.02
C ASP A 16 -1.22 4.83 4.21
N ASP A 17 -0.69 3.97 3.35
CA ASP A 17 -0.90 2.53 3.37
C ASP A 17 0.33 1.72 3.82
N VAL A 18 1.45 2.39 4.10
CA VAL A 18 2.64 1.77 4.70
C VAL A 18 2.68 2.06 6.19
N VAL A 19 2.75 1.01 6.98
CA VAL A 19 2.86 1.09 8.42
C VAL A 19 4.33 1.00 8.83
N VAL A 20 4.80 1.99 9.58
CA VAL A 20 6.14 2.03 10.18
C VAL A 20 5.97 2.25 11.67
N ASN A 21 6.16 1.22 12.47
CA ASN A 21 5.99 1.27 13.92
C ASN A 21 7.21 0.75 14.65
N GLU A 22 7.62 1.46 15.70
CA GLU A 22 8.54 0.95 16.70
C GLU A 22 7.77 0.13 17.73
N THR A 23 8.25 -1.05 18.04
CA THR A 23 7.59 -2.00 18.93
C THR A 23 8.61 -2.61 19.88
N THR A 24 8.26 -2.71 21.16
CA THR A 24 9.05 -3.42 22.18
C THR A 24 8.28 -4.64 22.66
N ILE A 25 8.88 -5.82 22.50
CA ILE A 25 8.27 -7.11 22.91
C ILE A 25 9.33 -7.94 23.64
N ASN A 26 8.96 -8.47 24.78
CA ASN A 26 9.84 -9.32 25.59
C ASN A 26 11.24 -8.71 25.79
N GLY A 27 11.32 -7.39 26.00
CA GLY A 27 12.57 -6.66 26.23
C GLY A 27 13.39 -6.36 24.96
N VAL A 28 12.86 -6.60 23.76
CA VAL A 28 13.52 -6.31 22.49
C VAL A 28 12.76 -5.23 21.72
N THR A 29 13.47 -4.18 21.31
CA THR A 29 12.91 -3.08 20.52
C THR A 29 13.33 -3.23 19.04
N PHE A 30 12.37 -3.11 18.15
CA PHE A 30 12.58 -3.16 16.71
C PHE A 30 11.56 -2.30 15.96
N ASN A 31 11.93 -1.86 14.77
CA ASN A 31 11.00 -1.24 13.83
C ASN A 31 10.38 -2.30 12.92
N ILE A 32 9.06 -2.26 12.80
CA ILE A 32 8.30 -3.10 11.88
C ILE A 32 7.78 -2.24 10.74
N VAL A 33 7.97 -2.69 9.49
CA VAL A 33 7.49 -2.02 8.29
C VAL A 33 6.75 -3.01 7.41
N TYR A 34 5.54 -2.65 7.00
CA TYR A 34 4.73 -3.47 6.10
C TYR A 34 3.66 -2.64 5.39
N MET A 35 3.13 -3.17 4.28
CA MET A 35 1.97 -2.59 3.59
C MET A 35 0.68 -3.22 4.11
N SER A 36 -0.24 -2.38 4.61
CA SER A 36 -1.47 -2.82 5.26
C SER A 36 -2.38 -3.67 4.36
N GLN A 37 -2.35 -3.43 3.04
CA GLN A 37 -3.18 -4.15 2.07
C GLN A 37 -2.52 -5.41 1.49
N LEU A 38 -1.20 -5.58 1.63
CA LEU A 38 -0.47 -6.70 1.05
C LEU A 38 -0.13 -7.80 2.06
N VAL A 39 -0.30 -7.53 3.36
CA VAL A 39 0.18 -8.37 4.45
C VAL A 39 -0.95 -8.77 5.39
N ASP A 40 -1.07 -10.07 5.69
CA ASP A 40 -1.88 -10.56 6.81
C ASP A 40 -1.16 -10.29 8.15
N ILE A 41 -1.27 -9.05 8.61
CA ILE A 41 -0.63 -8.63 9.87
C ILE A 41 -1.23 -9.33 11.10
N LYS A 42 -2.49 -9.79 11.03
CA LYS A 42 -3.11 -10.53 12.15
C LYS A 42 -2.40 -11.85 12.36
N LYS A 43 -2.13 -12.57 11.28
CA LYS A 43 -1.39 -13.83 11.30
C LYS A 43 0.04 -13.61 11.82
N PHE A 44 0.75 -12.58 11.33
CA PHE A 44 2.07 -12.23 11.85
C PHE A 44 2.03 -11.93 13.35
N ASN A 45 1.09 -11.11 13.82
CA ASN A 45 0.97 -10.75 15.22
C ASN A 45 0.65 -11.95 16.11
N PHE A 46 -0.08 -12.94 15.61
CA PHE A 46 -0.43 -14.15 16.36
C PHE A 46 0.69 -15.19 16.38
N GLU A 47 1.30 -15.47 15.23
CA GLU A 47 2.26 -16.58 15.08
C GLU A 47 3.70 -16.21 15.42
N ILE A 48 4.15 -15.00 15.03
CA ILE A 48 5.56 -14.63 15.06
C ILE A 48 5.87 -13.70 16.22
N LYS A 49 5.09 -12.63 16.33
CA LYS A 49 5.37 -11.54 17.26
C LYS A 49 5.58 -11.98 18.71
N PRO A 50 4.78 -12.92 19.29
CA PRO A 50 4.97 -13.39 20.66
C PRO A 50 6.26 -14.19 20.86
N SER A 51 6.79 -14.79 19.81
CA SER A 51 7.99 -15.63 19.85
C SER A 51 9.30 -14.83 19.80
N ILE A 52 9.25 -13.53 19.49
CA ILE A 52 10.44 -12.67 19.50
C ILE A 52 10.82 -12.32 20.92
N ASN A 53 12.06 -12.58 21.30
CA ASN A 53 12.60 -12.24 22.62
C ASN A 53 14.12 -11.95 22.57
N SER A 54 14.68 -11.49 23.68
CA SER A 54 16.09 -11.09 23.77
C SER A 54 17.08 -12.22 23.54
N THR A 55 16.67 -13.48 23.65
CA THR A 55 17.56 -14.64 23.48
C THR A 55 17.58 -15.16 22.03
N ASN A 56 16.52 -14.95 21.25
CA ASN A 56 16.35 -15.58 19.94
C ASN A 56 16.28 -14.61 18.74
N TYR A 57 16.12 -13.30 18.94
CA TYR A 57 15.92 -12.37 17.82
C TYR A 57 17.07 -12.34 16.80
N LYS A 58 18.29 -12.75 17.19
CA LYS A 58 19.44 -12.87 16.29
C LYS A 58 19.39 -14.09 15.39
N GLU A 59 18.54 -15.07 15.69
CA GLU A 59 18.43 -16.34 14.98
C GLU A 59 17.03 -16.63 14.45
N LEU A 60 16.22 -15.59 14.24
CA LEU A 60 14.83 -15.73 13.79
C LEU A 60 14.71 -16.53 12.47
N SER A 61 15.66 -16.39 11.55
CA SER A 61 15.65 -17.15 10.31
C SER A 61 15.85 -18.64 10.51
N LYS A 62 16.56 -19.07 11.57
CA LYS A 62 16.69 -20.48 11.93
C LYS A 62 15.42 -21.01 12.62
N GLN A 63 14.79 -20.16 13.44
CA GLN A 63 13.57 -20.53 14.17
C GLN A 63 12.37 -20.63 13.25
N PHE A 64 12.25 -19.74 12.27
CA PHE A 64 11.11 -19.64 11.35
C PHE A 64 11.53 -19.98 9.91
N LEU A 65 12.11 -21.17 9.72
CA LEU A 65 12.53 -21.66 8.41
C LEU A 65 11.40 -21.62 7.38
N GLY A 66 11.72 -21.08 6.20
CA GLY A 66 10.77 -20.97 5.08
C GLY A 66 9.83 -19.74 5.17
N ILE A 67 9.70 -19.10 6.34
CA ILE A 67 8.85 -17.91 6.52
C ILE A 67 9.71 -16.67 6.76
N CYS A 68 10.82 -16.81 7.49
CA CYS A 68 11.74 -15.73 7.86
C CYS A 68 13.08 -15.88 7.13
N ASN A 69 13.51 -14.81 6.47
CA ASN A 69 14.84 -14.73 5.85
C ASN A 69 15.57 -13.46 6.31
N PRO A 70 16.90 -13.49 6.47
CA PRO A 70 17.67 -12.27 6.74
C PRO A 70 17.64 -11.36 5.52
N ILE A 71 17.64 -10.05 5.75
CA ILE A 71 17.80 -9.06 4.68
C ILE A 71 19.29 -8.76 4.59
N THR A 72 19.94 -9.26 3.54
CA THR A 72 21.38 -9.08 3.31
C THR A 72 21.70 -7.87 2.43
N ASP A 73 20.81 -7.56 1.49
CA ASP A 73 20.91 -6.38 0.63
C ASP A 73 20.03 -5.25 1.17
N ILE A 74 20.69 -4.21 1.72
CA ILE A 74 20.06 -3.00 2.27
C ILE A 74 20.04 -1.88 1.23
N SER A 75 19.90 -2.21 -0.04
CA SER A 75 19.65 -1.20 -1.06
C SER A 75 18.19 -0.73 -1.03
N GLU A 76 17.97 0.54 -1.37
CA GLU A 76 16.64 1.12 -1.47
C GLU A 76 15.73 0.31 -2.40
N LYS A 77 16.28 -0.12 -3.56
CA LYS A 77 15.53 -0.93 -4.53
C LYS A 77 15.08 -2.28 -3.97
N ASN A 78 15.95 -2.94 -3.19
CA ASN A 78 15.62 -4.23 -2.59
C ASN A 78 14.59 -4.08 -1.46
N LEU A 79 14.75 -3.08 -0.59
CA LEU A 79 13.79 -2.80 0.48
C LEU A 79 12.40 -2.49 -0.09
N ASP A 80 12.33 -1.68 -1.13
CA ASP A 80 11.09 -1.42 -1.86
C ASP A 80 10.50 -2.69 -2.45
N PHE A 81 11.31 -3.47 -3.16
CA PHE A 81 10.84 -4.74 -3.74
C PHE A 81 10.26 -5.69 -2.69
N LEU A 82 10.92 -5.83 -1.53
CA LEU A 82 10.44 -6.67 -0.43
C LEU A 82 9.10 -6.15 0.12
N LEU A 83 9.01 -4.85 0.38
CA LEU A 83 7.81 -4.21 0.90
C LEU A 83 6.61 -4.39 -0.06
N TYR A 84 6.80 -4.10 -1.35
CA TYR A 84 5.75 -4.23 -2.37
C TYR A 84 5.47 -5.68 -2.80
N SER A 85 6.28 -6.63 -2.34
CA SER A 85 6.00 -8.06 -2.47
C SER A 85 5.12 -8.62 -1.34
N GLY A 86 4.66 -7.77 -0.41
CA GLY A 86 3.79 -8.18 0.69
C GLY A 86 4.56 -8.86 1.83
N LYS A 87 5.78 -8.42 2.08
CA LYS A 87 6.58 -8.94 3.21
C LYS A 87 6.50 -7.99 4.41
N VAL A 88 6.61 -8.56 5.60
CA VAL A 88 6.83 -7.81 6.84
C VAL A 88 8.33 -7.67 7.05
N LEU A 89 8.81 -6.43 7.17
CA LEU A 89 10.22 -6.13 7.40
C LEU A 89 10.44 -5.76 8.85
N ILE A 90 11.46 -6.33 9.49
CA ILE A 90 11.84 -6.04 10.87
C ILE A 90 13.28 -5.57 10.90
N PHE A 91 13.50 -4.46 11.59
CA PHE A 91 14.81 -3.80 11.73
C PHE A 91 15.15 -3.65 13.22
N PHE A 92 16.11 -4.44 13.70
CA PHE A 92 16.66 -4.29 15.03
C PHE A 92 17.77 -3.23 15.05
N SER A 93 17.92 -2.54 16.16
CA SER A 93 18.89 -1.44 16.31
C SER A 93 20.36 -1.86 16.20
N ASP A 94 20.65 -3.11 16.46
CA ASP A 94 22.00 -3.70 16.44
C ASP A 94 22.40 -4.30 15.08
N GLY A 95 21.61 -4.04 14.03
CA GLY A 95 21.95 -4.38 12.65
C GLY A 95 21.44 -5.73 12.16
N TYR A 96 20.57 -6.39 12.91
CA TYR A 96 19.86 -7.58 12.45
C TYR A 96 18.58 -7.16 11.74
N TYR A 97 18.39 -7.61 10.49
CA TYR A 97 17.23 -7.26 9.66
C TYR A 97 16.62 -8.50 9.05
N TYR A 98 15.30 -8.62 9.13
CA TYR A 98 14.58 -9.79 8.67
C TYR A 98 13.36 -9.42 7.83
N GLN A 99 13.02 -10.30 6.89
CA GLN A 99 11.80 -10.29 6.12
C GLN A 99 10.98 -11.54 6.43
N PHE A 100 9.67 -11.35 6.60
CA PHE A 100 8.72 -12.43 6.84
C PHE A 100 7.70 -12.51 5.72
N GLU A 101 7.38 -13.73 5.27
CA GLU A 101 6.41 -13.96 4.21
C GLU A 101 5.00 -14.12 4.78
N PHE A 102 4.24 -13.02 4.77
CA PHE A 102 2.84 -12.97 5.17
C PHE A 102 1.99 -12.28 4.11
N ALA A 103 2.31 -12.49 2.83
CA ALA A 103 1.55 -11.90 1.74
C ALA A 103 0.10 -12.38 1.79
N GLU A 104 -0.82 -11.43 1.92
CA GLU A 104 -2.26 -11.70 1.81
C GLU A 104 -2.60 -12.00 0.35
N LYS A 105 -3.32 -13.10 0.12
CA LYS A 105 -3.86 -13.37 -1.22
C LYS A 105 -5.05 -12.44 -1.44
N PRO A 106 -5.15 -11.75 -2.60
CA PRO A 106 -6.34 -10.96 -2.89
C PRO A 106 -7.56 -11.85 -2.80
N LYS A 107 -8.57 -11.40 -2.09
CA LYS A 107 -9.90 -12.02 -2.08
C LYS A 107 -10.55 -11.71 -3.43
N ARG A 108 -10.19 -12.45 -4.45
CA ARG A 108 -10.88 -12.33 -5.75
C ARG A 108 -12.27 -12.91 -5.61
N SER A 109 -13.29 -12.08 -5.67
CA SER A 109 -14.50 -12.48 -6.34
C SER A 109 -14.16 -12.50 -7.84
N ILE A 110 -14.32 -13.63 -8.49
CA ILE A 110 -14.14 -13.77 -9.92
C ILE A 110 -15.36 -13.12 -10.58
N SER A 111 -15.41 -11.81 -10.68
CA SER A 111 -16.24 -11.17 -11.68
C SER A 111 -15.36 -11.12 -12.94
N GLU A 112 -15.53 -12.13 -13.77
CA GLU A 112 -15.06 -12.04 -15.15
C GLU A 112 -15.76 -10.83 -15.74
N SER A 113 -15.04 -9.74 -15.95
CA SER A 113 -15.49 -8.68 -16.83
C SER A 113 -15.84 -9.37 -18.15
N ILE A 114 -17.09 -9.27 -18.57
CA ILE A 114 -17.51 -9.62 -19.94
C ILE A 114 -16.85 -8.56 -20.80
N LEU A 115 -15.57 -8.75 -21.08
CA LEU A 115 -14.83 -7.93 -22.03
C LEU A 115 -15.12 -8.44 -23.41
N ASP A 116 -15.22 -7.49 -24.31
CA ASP A 116 -15.30 -7.64 -25.75
C ASP A 116 -14.57 -8.90 -26.24
N PRO A 117 -15.24 -9.84 -26.93
CA PRO A 117 -14.61 -11.04 -27.41
C PRO A 117 -13.52 -10.78 -28.46
N GLU A 118 -13.31 -9.53 -28.85
CA GLU A 118 -12.35 -9.13 -29.89
C GLU A 118 -10.90 -8.95 -29.39
N ASP A 119 -10.63 -8.88 -28.09
CA ASP A 119 -9.25 -8.81 -27.57
C ASP A 119 -8.93 -9.88 -26.53
N PRO A 120 -8.52 -11.09 -26.95
CA PRO A 120 -8.12 -12.16 -26.02
C PRO A 120 -6.82 -11.87 -25.25
N MET A 121 -6.10 -10.82 -25.56
CA MET A 121 -4.85 -10.39 -24.90
C MET A 121 -5.07 -9.28 -23.86
N ALA A 122 -6.27 -8.69 -23.76
CA ALA A 122 -6.56 -7.68 -22.77
C ALA A 122 -6.44 -8.26 -21.36
N SER A 123 -5.77 -7.53 -20.47
CA SER A 123 -5.66 -7.90 -19.06
C SER A 123 -7.06 -8.00 -18.45
N ARG A 124 -7.45 -9.20 -18.02
CA ARG A 124 -8.78 -9.51 -17.42
C ARG A 124 -8.95 -8.98 -15.98
N ASP A 125 -8.03 -8.18 -15.49
CA ASP A 125 -8.12 -7.61 -14.15
C ASP A 125 -8.89 -6.29 -14.20
N ALA A 126 -10.19 -6.34 -13.98
CA ALA A 126 -11.01 -5.14 -13.78
C ALA A 126 -10.91 -4.68 -12.32
N LEU A 127 -11.11 -3.37 -12.11
CA LEU A 127 -11.32 -2.81 -10.78
C LEU A 127 -12.68 -3.30 -10.26
N ILE A 128 -12.75 -3.55 -8.95
CA ILE A 128 -13.94 -3.98 -8.24
C ILE A 128 -14.43 -2.89 -7.29
N GLU A 129 -15.54 -3.10 -6.59
CA GLU A 129 -16.10 -2.12 -5.66
C GLU A 129 -15.19 -1.84 -4.45
N ASP A 130 -14.39 -2.81 -4.01
CA ASP A 130 -13.51 -2.66 -2.85
C ASP A 130 -12.24 -1.89 -3.21
N LEU A 131 -12.09 -0.69 -2.61
CA LEU A 131 -10.93 0.18 -2.82
C LEU A 131 -9.61 -0.47 -2.38
N SER A 132 -9.63 -1.24 -1.29
CA SER A 132 -8.42 -1.88 -0.75
C SER A 132 -7.90 -2.95 -1.70
N ASP A 133 -8.80 -3.75 -2.28
CA ASP A 133 -8.45 -4.77 -3.27
C ASP A 133 -7.90 -4.14 -4.56
N ASN A 134 -8.51 -3.04 -5.02
CA ASN A 134 -8.02 -2.28 -6.17
C ASN A 134 -6.62 -1.72 -5.95
N LEU A 135 -6.36 -1.11 -4.81
CA LEU A 135 -5.03 -0.60 -4.43
C LEU A 135 -4.01 -1.74 -4.36
N THR A 136 -4.41 -2.88 -3.83
CA THR A 136 -3.58 -4.10 -3.78
C THR A 136 -3.17 -4.57 -5.18
N LEU A 137 -4.11 -4.62 -6.13
CA LEU A 137 -3.84 -5.00 -7.51
C LEU A 137 -2.88 -4.03 -8.19
N ILE A 138 -3.13 -2.72 -8.06
CA ILE A 138 -2.27 -1.68 -8.66
C ILE A 138 -0.85 -1.76 -8.10
N LYS A 139 -0.70 -1.88 -6.77
CA LYS A 139 0.61 -1.93 -6.12
C LYS A 139 1.40 -3.19 -6.42
N ARG A 140 0.72 -4.33 -6.55
CA ARG A 140 1.38 -5.58 -6.98
C ARG A 140 1.93 -5.51 -8.40
N ARG A 141 1.31 -4.72 -9.26
CA ARG A 141 1.81 -4.48 -10.64
C ARG A 141 2.92 -3.43 -10.67
N LEU A 142 2.77 -2.36 -9.90
CA LEU A 142 3.72 -1.24 -9.82
C LEU A 142 4.50 -1.32 -8.50
N LYS A 143 5.48 -2.23 -8.44
CA LYS A 143 6.34 -2.45 -7.26
C LYS A 143 7.38 -1.33 -7.12
N THR A 144 6.93 -0.12 -6.81
CA THR A 144 7.79 1.06 -6.70
C THR A 144 7.30 2.03 -5.62
N ASN A 145 8.22 2.59 -4.86
CA ASN A 145 7.95 3.67 -3.91
C ASN A 145 7.55 4.99 -4.59
N ALA A 146 7.79 5.11 -5.90
CA ALA A 146 7.36 6.28 -6.66
C ALA A 146 5.83 6.40 -6.75
N LEU A 147 5.07 5.29 -6.64
CA LEU A 147 3.63 5.30 -6.59
C LEU A 147 3.17 5.73 -5.19
N GLN A 148 2.63 6.93 -5.11
CA GLN A 148 2.06 7.50 -3.89
C GLN A 148 0.55 7.32 -3.88
N VAL A 149 -0.01 7.08 -2.69
CA VAL A 149 -1.45 6.95 -2.46
C VAL A 149 -1.86 7.93 -1.38
N ARG A 150 -2.92 8.71 -1.63
CA ARG A 150 -3.59 9.56 -0.66
C ARG A 150 -5.04 9.11 -0.53
N LYS A 151 -5.46 8.77 0.67
CA LYS A 151 -6.81 8.31 0.97
C LYS A 151 -7.66 9.46 1.52
N TYR A 152 -8.90 9.48 1.11
CA TYR A 152 -9.90 10.45 1.54
C TYR A 152 -11.19 9.73 1.91
N GLN A 153 -11.95 10.33 2.83
CA GLN A 153 -13.34 9.96 3.10
C GLN A 153 -14.22 11.14 2.68
N LEU A 154 -15.02 10.95 1.66
CA LEU A 154 -15.85 11.97 1.05
C LEU A 154 -17.31 11.79 1.45
N GLY A 155 -18.01 12.92 1.63
CA GLY A 155 -19.39 12.94 2.11
C GLY A 155 -19.49 12.93 3.64
N LEU A 156 -20.36 13.79 4.17
CA LEU A 156 -20.58 13.92 5.61
C LEU A 156 -21.34 12.72 6.19
N LEU A 157 -22.28 12.17 5.42
CA LEU A 157 -23.17 11.09 5.85
C LEU A 157 -22.66 9.72 5.43
N ASN A 158 -22.30 9.53 4.14
CA ASN A 158 -21.94 8.24 3.60
C ASN A 158 -20.45 7.87 3.75
N LYS A 159 -19.56 8.87 3.95
CA LYS A 159 -18.11 8.68 4.15
C LYS A 159 -17.49 7.73 3.11
N THR A 160 -17.80 7.96 1.83
CA THR A 160 -17.30 7.15 0.73
C THR A 160 -15.77 7.20 0.68
N GLU A 161 -15.11 6.05 0.69
CA GLU A 161 -13.66 5.98 0.58
C GLU A 161 -13.21 6.26 -0.84
N CYS A 162 -12.21 7.11 -0.97
CA CYS A 162 -11.59 7.51 -2.23
C CYS A 162 -10.08 7.51 -2.10
N ALA A 163 -9.35 7.22 -3.17
CA ALA A 163 -7.90 7.33 -3.21
C ALA A 163 -7.42 8.04 -4.47
N VAL A 164 -6.44 8.92 -4.28
CA VAL A 164 -5.69 9.55 -5.37
C VAL A 164 -4.35 8.87 -5.49
N LEU A 165 -4.04 8.36 -6.69
CA LEU A 165 -2.77 7.72 -7.00
C LEU A 165 -1.98 8.60 -7.96
N PHE A 166 -0.71 8.78 -7.67
CA PHE A 166 0.19 9.55 -8.53
C PHE A 166 1.62 9.02 -8.42
N ILE A 167 2.43 9.24 -9.47
CA ILE A 167 3.83 8.82 -9.49
C ILE A 167 4.70 10.03 -9.17
N ASN A 168 5.46 9.98 -8.08
CA ASN A 168 6.17 11.11 -7.46
C ASN A 168 7.12 11.88 -8.40
N LYS A 169 7.60 11.27 -9.49
CA LYS A 169 8.50 11.92 -10.46
C LYS A 169 7.81 12.47 -11.70
N PHE A 170 6.54 12.14 -11.90
CA PHE A 170 5.83 12.40 -13.17
C PHE A 170 4.55 13.22 -13.02
N TYR A 171 4.30 13.82 -11.86
CA TYR A 171 3.13 14.66 -11.66
C TYR A 171 3.49 16.15 -11.72
N ASP A 172 2.57 16.94 -12.24
CA ASP A 172 2.61 18.38 -12.09
C ASP A 172 2.11 18.77 -10.70
N ARG A 173 2.96 19.44 -9.91
CA ARG A 173 2.67 19.82 -8.52
C ARG A 173 1.44 20.71 -8.40
N PHE A 174 1.23 21.59 -9.35
CA PHE A 174 0.10 22.53 -9.34
C PHE A 174 -1.21 21.78 -9.59
N SER A 175 -1.26 20.89 -10.57
CA SER A 175 -2.43 20.08 -10.88
C SER A 175 -2.75 19.12 -9.73
N LEU A 176 -1.74 18.48 -9.13
CA LEU A 176 -1.96 17.61 -7.99
C LEU A 176 -2.50 18.38 -6.78
N SER A 177 -1.90 19.54 -6.42
CA SER A 177 -2.38 20.31 -5.27
C SER A 177 -3.84 20.74 -5.46
N LYS A 178 -4.24 21.19 -6.65
CA LYS A 178 -5.63 21.49 -6.96
C LYS A 178 -6.58 20.32 -6.70
N VAL A 179 -6.20 19.10 -7.12
CA VAL A 179 -7.01 17.90 -6.90
C VAL A 179 -7.12 17.60 -5.40
N LEU A 180 -5.98 17.60 -4.68
CA LEU A 180 -5.96 17.26 -3.25
C LEU A 180 -6.71 18.30 -2.41
N ASP A 181 -6.49 19.60 -2.67
CA ASP A 181 -7.18 20.70 -1.99
C ASP A 181 -8.67 20.66 -2.27
N GLY A 182 -9.02 20.41 -3.51
CA GLY A 182 -10.39 20.28 -3.91
C GLY A 182 -11.09 19.12 -3.20
N LEU A 183 -10.53 17.90 -3.18
CA LEU A 183 -11.09 16.76 -2.46
C LEU A 183 -11.26 17.06 -0.96
N SER A 184 -10.28 17.75 -0.36
CA SER A 184 -10.31 18.14 1.04
C SER A 184 -11.38 19.19 1.35
N SER A 185 -11.80 19.97 0.35
CA SER A 185 -12.79 21.04 0.51
C SER A 185 -14.24 20.58 0.35
N ILE A 186 -14.48 19.35 -0.07
CA ILE A 186 -15.83 18.80 -0.28
C ILE A 186 -16.58 18.71 1.03
N LYS A 187 -17.75 19.36 1.08
CA LYS A 187 -18.67 19.37 2.24
C LYS A 187 -20.07 18.85 1.89
N GLN A 188 -20.18 18.04 0.88
CA GLN A 188 -21.44 17.42 0.47
C GLN A 188 -21.88 16.35 1.48
N ASP A 189 -23.19 16.17 1.65
CA ASP A 189 -23.76 15.17 2.53
C ASP A 189 -23.46 13.75 2.05
N ALA A 190 -23.57 13.51 0.74
CA ALA A 190 -23.28 12.21 0.15
C ALA A 190 -22.61 12.36 -1.21
N ILE A 191 -21.64 11.47 -1.47
CA ILE A 191 -20.99 11.27 -2.76
C ILE A 191 -21.14 9.80 -3.11
N THR A 192 -21.86 9.50 -4.19
CA THR A 192 -22.23 8.15 -4.58
C THR A 192 -21.56 7.71 -5.87
N SER A 193 -21.10 8.67 -6.68
CA SER A 193 -20.52 8.38 -7.98
C SER A 193 -19.39 9.34 -8.32
N ILE A 194 -18.59 8.96 -9.32
CA ILE A 194 -17.56 9.84 -9.88
C ILE A 194 -18.18 11.07 -10.56
N ASN A 195 -19.41 10.95 -11.06
CA ASN A 195 -20.12 12.08 -11.66
C ASN A 195 -20.42 13.18 -10.63
N ASP A 196 -20.69 12.82 -9.37
CA ASP A 196 -20.86 13.79 -8.30
C ASP A 196 -19.59 14.62 -8.10
N LEU A 197 -18.41 13.98 -8.21
CA LEU A 197 -17.13 14.66 -8.16
C LEU A 197 -16.90 15.56 -9.37
N TYR A 198 -17.29 15.15 -10.57
CA TYR A 198 -17.18 15.99 -11.78
C TYR A 198 -18.00 17.26 -11.66
N CYS A 199 -19.24 17.17 -11.22
CA CYS A 199 -20.11 18.31 -11.04
C CYS A 199 -19.54 19.34 -10.03
N LEU A 200 -18.85 18.84 -8.98
CA LEU A 200 -18.25 19.68 -7.97
C LEU A 200 -16.97 20.40 -8.42
N TYR A 201 -16.22 19.77 -9.31
CA TYR A 201 -14.89 20.27 -9.68
C TYR A 201 -14.85 21.10 -10.93
N GLN A 202 -15.90 21.09 -11.78
CA GLN A 202 -15.82 21.64 -13.13
C GLN A 202 -14.52 21.21 -13.84
N ILE A 203 -14.18 19.92 -13.71
CA ILE A 203 -12.90 19.37 -14.13
C ILE A 203 -12.85 19.14 -15.67
N ASP A 204 -13.64 19.85 -16.43
CA ASP A 204 -13.68 19.73 -17.91
C ASP A 204 -12.33 19.93 -18.62
N SER A 205 -11.29 20.37 -17.91
CA SER A 205 -10.00 20.67 -18.55
C SER A 205 -8.78 19.90 -18.06
N LEU A 206 -8.87 19.07 -17.00
CA LEU A 206 -7.70 18.51 -16.32
C LEU A 206 -7.57 16.98 -16.33
N LEU A 207 -8.62 16.25 -16.69
CA LEU A 207 -8.55 14.80 -16.84
C LEU A 207 -8.90 14.40 -18.25
N PRO A 208 -7.90 14.06 -19.10
CA PRO A 208 -8.19 13.41 -20.36
C PRO A 208 -8.71 12.00 -20.06
N GLN A 209 -9.98 11.78 -20.32
CA GLN A 209 -10.68 10.49 -20.34
C GLN A 209 -10.65 9.70 -19.01
N VAL A 210 -11.66 9.92 -18.21
CA VAL A 210 -12.06 8.92 -17.21
C VAL A 210 -12.84 7.85 -17.94
N PHE A 211 -12.32 6.63 -17.91
CA PHE A 211 -13.06 5.48 -18.43
C PHE A 211 -14.27 5.25 -17.50
N ASN A 212 -15.44 5.52 -18.01
CA ASN A 212 -16.68 5.19 -17.37
C ASN A 212 -16.89 3.68 -17.55
N THR A 213 -16.61 2.89 -16.53
CA THR A 213 -17.07 1.51 -16.50
C THR A 213 -18.54 1.55 -16.06
N SER A 214 -19.42 1.86 -17.01
CA SER A 214 -20.85 1.63 -16.81
C SER A 214 -21.07 0.13 -16.70
N SER A 215 -21.66 -0.27 -15.59
CA SER A 215 -22.28 -1.57 -15.34
C SER A 215 -23.17 -2.04 -16.48
#